data_dd75d2f3d2b28a8ff2b0dc4d14041158
#
_entry.id   dd75d2f3d2b28a8ff2b0dc4d14041158
#
_cell.length_a   1.000
_cell.length_b   1.000
_cell.length_c   1.000
_cell.angle_alpha   90.00
_cell.angle_beta   90.00
_cell.angle_gamma   90.00
#
_symmetry.space_group_name_H-M   'P 1'
#
loop_
_entity.id
_entity.type
_entity.pdbx_description
1 polymer ?
#
loop_
_entity_poly.entity_id
_entity_poly.type
_entity_poly.pdbx_seq_one_letter_code
_entity_poly.pdbx_strand_id
1 'polypeptide(L)'
;MNVVDLSDWNKNVDWSRFIDHGIGGVIMKISEGRTLSELFAKNIAGAAARGIPWGVYCFSHAQTTERAEEEAQVVIDALETLGYGAPDLGIWFDVEAPEVIGQDSDDVTAVCSVFISACNAAGYSAGIYASLSTLTDCINVNDLADYVPYWCAQYAEKCDFLDYYPDNRLAGWQYTDKYEIDGNFYDRSEWY
;
A
#
# COMPACT_ATOMS: atom_id res chain seq x y z
N MET A 1 -8.53 -5.77 11.66
CA MET A 1 -8.91 -6.97 10.89
C MET A 1 -7.70 -7.55 10.19
N ASN A 2 -7.78 -8.85 9.75
CA ASN A 2 -6.67 -9.46 9.02
C ASN A 2 -6.71 -9.08 7.55
N VAL A 3 -5.61 -8.54 7.03
CA VAL A 3 -5.44 -8.17 5.63
C VAL A 3 -4.23 -8.91 5.07
N VAL A 4 -4.31 -9.39 3.83
CA VAL A 4 -3.16 -9.90 3.08
C VAL A 4 -2.88 -8.99 1.89
N ASP A 5 -1.63 -8.91 1.49
CA ASP A 5 -1.31 -8.20 0.26
C ASP A 5 -0.86 -9.15 -0.85
N LEU A 6 -1.13 -8.73 -2.08
CA LEU A 6 -0.96 -9.51 -3.29
C LEU A 6 -0.11 -8.76 -4.30
N SER A 7 0.88 -9.45 -4.84
CA SER A 7 1.74 -8.96 -5.91
C SER A 7 1.57 -9.77 -7.19
N ASP A 8 2.40 -9.51 -8.21
CA ASP A 8 2.44 -10.28 -9.45
C ASP A 8 2.97 -11.72 -9.26
N TRP A 9 3.48 -12.04 -8.06
CA TRP A 9 3.86 -13.41 -7.70
C TRP A 9 2.66 -14.29 -7.35
N ASN A 10 1.54 -13.69 -6.90
CA ASN A 10 0.31 -14.39 -6.49
C ASN A 10 -0.62 -14.65 -7.68
N LYS A 11 -0.17 -15.46 -8.65
CA LYS A 11 -0.87 -15.65 -9.94
C LYS A 11 -2.24 -16.33 -9.83
N ASN A 12 -2.41 -17.19 -8.82
CA ASN A 12 -3.62 -17.99 -8.65
C ASN A 12 -4.11 -17.87 -7.20
N VAL A 13 -5.03 -16.94 -6.97
CA VAL A 13 -5.64 -16.72 -5.66
C VAL A 13 -6.92 -17.54 -5.57
N ASP A 14 -7.00 -18.41 -4.56
CA ASP A 14 -8.26 -19.04 -4.17
C ASP A 14 -8.96 -18.18 -3.11
N TRP A 15 -9.86 -17.35 -3.57
CA TRP A 15 -10.60 -16.40 -2.73
C TRP A 15 -11.46 -17.07 -1.66
N SER A 16 -11.92 -18.31 -1.86
CA SER A 16 -12.70 -19.04 -0.86
C SER A 16 -11.84 -19.38 0.36
N ARG A 17 -10.57 -19.70 0.11
CA ARG A 17 -9.61 -20.00 1.18
C ARG A 17 -9.27 -18.77 2.01
N PHE A 18 -9.24 -17.58 1.41
CA PHE A 18 -9.07 -16.34 2.17
C PHE A 18 -10.18 -16.15 3.20
N ILE A 19 -11.44 -16.38 2.80
CA ILE A 19 -12.59 -16.30 3.69
C ILE A 19 -12.47 -17.35 4.82
N ASP A 20 -12.17 -18.60 4.48
CA ASP A 20 -12.01 -19.70 5.43
C ASP A 20 -10.89 -19.42 6.47
N HIS A 21 -9.84 -18.72 6.06
CA HIS A 21 -8.73 -18.31 6.94
C HIS A 21 -8.96 -16.99 7.68
N GLY A 22 -10.17 -16.42 7.59
CA GLY A 22 -10.54 -15.19 8.29
C GLY A 22 -9.83 -13.93 7.79
N ILE A 23 -9.46 -13.91 6.49
CA ILE A 23 -8.95 -12.72 5.83
C ILE A 23 -10.13 -11.78 5.58
N GLY A 24 -10.07 -10.60 6.18
CA GLY A 24 -11.12 -9.59 6.12
C GLY A 24 -10.91 -8.52 5.05
N GLY A 25 -9.74 -8.50 4.40
CA GLY A 25 -9.43 -7.54 3.34
C GLY A 25 -8.17 -7.92 2.57
N VAL A 26 -7.98 -7.29 1.41
CA VAL A 26 -6.80 -7.52 0.56
C VAL A 26 -6.27 -6.19 0.02
N ILE A 27 -4.94 -6.06 -0.08
CA ILE A 27 -4.30 -4.94 -0.76
C ILE A 27 -3.53 -5.50 -1.94
N MET A 28 -3.72 -4.96 -3.15
CA MET A 28 -3.24 -5.56 -4.37
C MET A 28 -2.31 -4.61 -5.11
N LYS A 29 -1.20 -5.13 -5.64
CA LYS A 29 -0.32 -4.35 -6.52
C LYS A 29 -1.11 -3.87 -7.73
N ILE A 30 -1.24 -2.56 -7.90
CA ILE A 30 -1.84 -1.94 -9.07
C ILE A 30 -0.79 -1.58 -10.10
N SER A 31 0.39 -1.11 -9.64
CA SER A 31 1.49 -0.74 -10.52
C SER A 31 2.86 -0.92 -9.87
N GLU A 32 3.86 -0.97 -10.72
CA GLU A 32 5.27 -0.77 -10.40
C GLU A 32 5.76 0.45 -11.18
N GLY A 33 5.99 1.55 -10.49
CA GLY A 33 6.18 2.83 -11.13
C GLY A 33 4.98 3.13 -12.05
N ARG A 34 5.27 3.41 -13.33
CA ARG A 34 4.23 3.69 -14.36
C ARG A 34 3.73 2.44 -15.09
N THR A 35 4.16 1.24 -14.70
CA THR A 35 3.75 0.00 -15.35
C THR A 35 2.65 -0.67 -14.56
N LEU A 36 1.48 -0.86 -15.15
CA LEU A 36 0.38 -1.57 -14.50
C LEU A 36 0.72 -3.05 -14.29
N SER A 37 0.35 -3.58 -13.13
CA SER A 37 0.40 -5.02 -12.87
C SER A 37 -0.56 -5.77 -13.80
N GLU A 38 -0.11 -6.88 -14.37
CA GLU A 38 -0.95 -7.71 -15.23
C GLU A 38 -2.11 -8.39 -14.47
N LEU A 39 -1.97 -8.52 -13.15
CA LEU A 39 -2.94 -9.23 -12.31
C LEU A 39 -3.95 -8.32 -11.60
N PHE A 40 -3.73 -6.99 -11.56
CA PHE A 40 -4.53 -6.13 -10.70
C PHE A 40 -6.03 -6.16 -11.04
N ALA A 41 -6.39 -6.06 -12.34
CA ALA A 41 -7.79 -6.07 -12.76
C ALA A 41 -8.50 -7.40 -12.43
N LYS A 42 -7.80 -8.53 -12.61
CA LYS A 42 -8.29 -9.87 -12.24
C LYS A 42 -8.49 -9.97 -10.73
N ASN A 43 -7.55 -9.45 -9.95
CA ASN A 43 -7.58 -9.55 -8.50
C ASN A 43 -8.67 -8.65 -7.90
N ILE A 44 -8.83 -7.42 -8.37
CA ILE A 44 -9.93 -6.54 -7.95
C ILE A 44 -11.28 -7.18 -8.26
N ALA A 45 -11.47 -7.70 -9.47
CA ALA A 45 -12.70 -8.41 -9.85
C ALA A 45 -12.97 -9.61 -8.94
N GLY A 46 -11.92 -10.35 -8.55
CA GLY A 46 -12.01 -11.49 -7.66
C GLY A 46 -12.46 -11.14 -6.25
N ALA A 47 -11.91 -10.07 -5.67
CA ALA A 47 -12.27 -9.55 -4.35
C ALA A 47 -13.67 -8.95 -4.35
N ALA A 48 -13.97 -8.07 -5.33
CA ALA A 48 -15.26 -7.41 -5.46
C ALA A 48 -16.43 -8.39 -5.64
N ALA A 49 -16.25 -9.45 -6.45
CA ALA A 49 -17.26 -10.49 -6.65
C ALA A 49 -17.63 -11.25 -5.36
N ARG A 50 -16.82 -11.14 -4.31
CA ARG A 50 -17.01 -11.80 -3.01
C ARG A 50 -17.29 -10.83 -1.88
N GLY A 51 -17.37 -9.53 -2.19
CA GLY A 51 -17.56 -8.49 -1.19
C GLY A 51 -16.41 -8.40 -0.17
N ILE A 52 -15.18 -8.78 -0.59
CA ILE A 52 -13.99 -8.64 0.24
C ILE A 52 -13.51 -7.19 0.09
N PRO A 53 -13.40 -6.42 1.19
CA PRO A 53 -12.81 -5.09 1.19
C PRO A 53 -11.41 -5.12 0.57
N TRP A 54 -11.11 -4.13 -0.27
CA TRP A 54 -9.86 -4.12 -1.00
C TRP A 54 -9.19 -2.75 -1.04
N GLY A 55 -7.88 -2.76 -1.17
CA GLY A 55 -7.02 -1.62 -1.43
C GLY A 55 -6.04 -1.92 -2.54
N VAL A 56 -5.25 -0.93 -2.92
CA VAL A 56 -4.19 -1.09 -3.92
C VAL A 56 -2.89 -0.44 -3.47
N TYR A 57 -1.75 -0.93 -3.99
CA TYR A 57 -0.47 -0.27 -3.79
C TYR A 57 0.31 -0.08 -5.10
N CYS A 58 1.02 1.05 -5.18
CA CYS A 58 1.98 1.35 -6.21
C CYS A 58 3.38 1.18 -5.63
N PHE A 59 4.15 0.19 -6.11
CA PHE A 59 5.57 0.08 -5.79
C PHE A 59 6.31 1.20 -6.52
N SER A 60 6.84 2.17 -5.76
CA SER A 60 7.36 3.39 -6.35
C SER A 60 8.82 3.28 -6.80
N HIS A 61 9.10 3.90 -7.93
CA HIS A 61 10.44 4.22 -8.43
C HIS A 61 10.65 5.72 -8.59
N ALA A 62 9.81 6.54 -7.95
CA ALA A 62 9.82 7.99 -8.10
C ALA A 62 11.00 8.61 -7.34
N GLN A 63 11.95 9.19 -8.06
CA GLN A 63 13.07 9.95 -7.53
C GLN A 63 12.83 11.47 -7.60
N THR A 64 11.74 11.92 -8.20
CA THR A 64 11.33 13.32 -8.29
C THR A 64 9.84 13.46 -8.08
N THR A 65 9.41 14.66 -7.73
CA THR A 65 7.99 14.99 -7.53
C THR A 65 7.18 14.82 -8.81
N GLU A 66 7.72 15.16 -9.98
CA GLU A 66 7.07 14.96 -11.28
C GLU A 66 6.84 13.48 -11.55
N ARG A 67 7.81 12.63 -11.17
CA ARG A 67 7.67 11.19 -11.33
C ARG A 67 6.61 10.62 -10.40
N ALA A 68 6.53 11.10 -9.15
CA ALA A 68 5.48 10.72 -8.20
C ALA A 68 4.08 11.10 -8.71
N GLU A 69 3.93 12.28 -9.30
CA GLU A 69 2.68 12.71 -9.92
C GLU A 69 2.28 11.81 -11.11
N GLU A 70 3.26 11.43 -11.97
CA GLU A 70 3.02 10.47 -13.07
C GLU A 70 2.60 9.09 -12.55
N GLU A 71 3.21 8.59 -11.47
CA GLU A 71 2.84 7.31 -10.86
C GLU A 71 1.44 7.36 -10.24
N ALA A 72 1.09 8.47 -9.56
CA ALA A 72 -0.24 8.69 -9.04
C ALA A 72 -1.29 8.72 -10.16
N GLN A 73 -1.00 9.40 -11.29
CA GLN A 73 -1.92 9.48 -12.41
C GLN A 73 -2.19 8.10 -13.02
N VAL A 74 -1.17 7.23 -13.13
CA VAL A 74 -1.35 5.85 -13.60
C VAL A 74 -2.32 5.07 -12.71
N VAL A 75 -2.20 5.21 -11.39
CA VAL A 75 -3.11 4.57 -10.42
C VAL A 75 -4.53 5.09 -10.57
N ILE A 76 -4.69 6.41 -10.64
CA ILE A 76 -5.99 7.08 -10.76
C ILE A 76 -6.70 6.64 -12.06
N ASP A 77 -6.01 6.73 -13.21
CA ASP A 77 -6.57 6.34 -14.51
C ASP A 77 -6.99 4.86 -14.53
N ALA A 78 -6.22 4.00 -13.90
CA ALA A 78 -6.53 2.58 -13.83
C ALA A 78 -7.79 2.32 -12.98
N LEU A 79 -7.94 2.96 -11.83
CA LEU A 79 -9.12 2.82 -10.98
C LEU A 79 -10.37 3.39 -11.64
N GLU A 80 -10.28 4.55 -12.29
CA GLU A 80 -11.38 5.14 -13.07
C GLU A 80 -11.82 4.24 -14.23
N THR A 81 -10.85 3.68 -14.95
CA THR A 81 -11.12 2.76 -16.07
C THR A 81 -11.85 1.49 -15.64
N LEU A 82 -11.51 0.94 -14.48
CA LEU A 82 -12.16 -0.25 -13.95
C LEU A 82 -13.57 0.00 -13.40
N GLY A 83 -13.85 1.20 -12.90
CA GLY A 83 -15.17 1.61 -12.45
C GLY A 83 -15.70 0.91 -11.20
N TYR A 84 -14.85 0.32 -10.37
CA TYR A 84 -15.25 -0.31 -9.09
C TYR A 84 -15.46 0.70 -7.94
N GLY A 85 -15.19 1.98 -8.18
CA GLY A 85 -15.23 3.01 -7.15
C GLY A 85 -13.94 3.14 -6.35
N ALA A 86 -14.00 3.86 -5.23
CA ALA A 86 -12.85 4.05 -4.38
C ALA A 86 -12.49 2.77 -3.60
N PRO A 87 -11.19 2.44 -3.49
CA PRO A 87 -10.75 1.31 -2.68
C PRO A 87 -11.13 1.47 -1.20
N ASP A 88 -11.76 0.45 -0.60
CA ASP A 88 -12.17 0.47 0.82
C ASP A 88 -10.98 0.66 1.78
N LEU A 89 -9.83 0.06 1.41
CA LEU A 89 -8.59 0.10 2.19
C LEU A 89 -7.58 1.13 1.67
N GLY A 90 -8.01 2.00 0.74
CA GLY A 90 -7.19 3.10 0.22
C GLY A 90 -6.16 2.71 -0.83
N ILE A 91 -5.37 3.72 -1.22
CA ILE A 91 -4.22 3.61 -2.12
C ILE A 91 -2.94 3.76 -1.29
N TRP A 92 -1.97 2.87 -1.51
CA TRP A 92 -0.73 2.87 -0.75
C TRP A 92 0.46 3.14 -1.65
N PHE A 93 1.20 4.19 -1.31
CA PHE A 93 2.48 4.52 -1.93
C PHE A 93 3.56 3.68 -1.23
N ASP A 94 4.07 2.69 -1.93
CA ASP A 94 5.04 1.72 -1.41
C ASP A 94 6.46 2.24 -1.66
N VAL A 95 7.12 2.65 -0.57
CA VAL A 95 8.41 3.35 -0.56
C VAL A 95 9.51 2.41 -0.05
N GLU A 96 9.97 1.51 -0.92
CA GLU A 96 10.99 0.51 -0.59
C GLU A 96 12.15 0.45 -1.60
N ALA A 97 11.97 0.96 -2.83
CA ALA A 97 12.99 0.88 -3.87
C ALA A 97 14.29 1.57 -3.43
N PRO A 98 15.46 0.89 -3.55
CA PRO A 98 16.73 1.43 -3.08
C PRO A 98 17.10 2.80 -3.65
N GLU A 99 16.73 3.06 -4.90
CA GLU A 99 16.96 4.34 -5.57
C GLU A 99 16.06 5.47 -5.03
N VAL A 100 14.93 5.14 -4.41
CA VAL A 100 14.03 6.10 -3.75
C VAL A 100 14.55 6.38 -2.34
N ILE A 101 14.68 5.35 -1.52
CA ILE A 101 15.07 5.50 -0.10
C ILE A 101 16.54 5.91 0.09
N GLY A 102 17.36 5.82 -0.96
CA GLY A 102 18.76 6.28 -0.96
C GLY A 102 18.94 7.78 -1.19
N GLN A 103 17.86 8.54 -1.37
CA GLN A 103 17.88 9.99 -1.55
C GLN A 103 17.89 10.70 -0.19
N ASP A 104 18.00 12.04 -0.22
CA ASP A 104 17.79 12.87 0.95
C ASP A 104 16.37 12.73 1.48
N SER A 105 16.17 12.74 2.80
CA SER A 105 14.86 12.55 3.41
C SER A 105 13.84 13.63 3.01
N ASP A 106 14.30 14.86 2.76
CA ASP A 106 13.42 15.94 2.28
C ASP A 106 12.87 15.64 0.89
N ASP A 107 13.72 15.06 0.00
CA ASP A 107 13.32 14.68 -1.36
C ASP A 107 12.34 13.50 -1.33
N VAL A 108 12.60 12.46 -0.52
CA VAL A 108 11.69 11.32 -0.35
C VAL A 108 10.34 11.78 0.21
N THR A 109 10.36 12.67 1.20
CA THR A 109 9.15 13.23 1.81
C THR A 109 8.33 14.05 0.79
N ALA A 110 9.00 14.86 -0.03
CA ALA A 110 8.34 15.63 -1.09
C ALA A 110 7.69 14.70 -2.14
N VAL A 111 8.35 13.62 -2.54
CA VAL A 111 7.83 12.60 -3.45
C VAL A 111 6.58 11.94 -2.86
N CYS A 112 6.61 11.53 -1.59
CA CYS A 112 5.44 10.99 -0.87
C CYS A 112 4.27 11.98 -0.84
N SER A 113 4.55 13.24 -0.48
CA SER A 113 3.54 14.30 -0.38
C SER A 113 2.82 14.54 -1.70
N VAL A 114 3.55 14.55 -2.83
CA VAL A 114 2.97 14.79 -4.16
C VAL A 114 2.07 13.62 -4.58
N PHE A 115 2.51 12.36 -4.44
CA PHE A 115 1.69 11.20 -4.77
C PHE A 115 0.37 11.22 -3.99
N ILE A 116 0.44 11.41 -2.67
CA ILE A 116 -0.74 11.43 -1.80
C ILE A 116 -1.68 12.58 -2.15
N SER A 117 -1.11 13.77 -2.39
CA SER A 117 -1.90 14.95 -2.76
C SER A 117 -2.65 14.76 -4.08
N ALA A 118 -2.01 14.15 -5.09
CA ALA A 118 -2.63 13.86 -6.38
C ALA A 118 -3.80 12.86 -6.22
N CYS A 119 -3.61 11.76 -5.49
CA CYS A 119 -4.67 10.79 -5.22
C CYS A 119 -5.84 11.41 -4.44
N ASN A 120 -5.55 12.23 -3.42
CA ASN A 120 -6.59 12.89 -2.63
C ASN A 120 -7.36 13.94 -3.46
N ALA A 121 -6.68 14.66 -4.35
CA ALA A 121 -7.33 15.62 -5.26
C ALA A 121 -8.30 14.92 -6.24
N ALA A 122 -8.01 13.68 -6.60
CA ALA A 122 -8.90 12.82 -7.40
C ALA A 122 -10.03 12.17 -6.57
N GLY A 123 -10.09 12.41 -5.25
CA GLY A 123 -11.13 11.89 -4.37
C GLY A 123 -10.83 10.52 -3.76
N TYR A 124 -9.60 10.03 -3.84
CA TYR A 124 -9.17 8.78 -3.23
C TYR A 124 -8.44 9.01 -1.91
N SER A 125 -8.64 8.14 -0.93
CA SER A 125 -7.80 8.11 0.27
C SER A 125 -6.47 7.45 -0.06
N ALA A 126 -5.34 8.13 0.22
CA ALA A 126 -4.01 7.58 -0.01
C ALA A 126 -3.13 7.70 1.24
N GLY A 127 -2.20 6.76 1.41
CA GLY A 127 -1.25 6.68 2.50
C GLY A 127 0.11 6.14 2.06
N ILE A 128 1.02 6.00 3.02
CA ILE A 128 2.37 5.49 2.82
C ILE A 128 2.48 4.09 3.39
N TYR A 129 3.02 3.17 2.58
CA TYR A 129 3.55 1.91 3.04
C TYR A 129 5.07 1.95 2.98
N ALA A 130 5.71 1.56 4.08
CA ALA A 130 7.15 1.35 4.15
C ALA A 130 7.53 0.52 5.39
N SER A 131 8.77 0.04 5.43
CA SER A 131 9.33 -0.53 6.65
C SER A 131 9.44 0.53 7.76
N LEU A 132 9.41 0.10 9.04
CA LEU A 132 9.62 1.03 10.16
C LEU A 132 10.93 1.81 10.00
N SER A 133 12.01 1.16 9.59
CA SER A 133 13.30 1.84 9.37
C SER A 133 13.23 2.89 8.25
N THR A 134 12.52 2.61 7.17
CA THR A 134 12.30 3.60 6.11
C THR A 134 11.51 4.80 6.63
N LEU A 135 10.46 4.55 7.42
CA LEU A 135 9.64 5.61 8.02
C LEU A 135 10.43 6.48 9.02
N THR A 136 11.40 5.90 9.75
CA THR A 136 12.20 6.64 10.74
C THR A 136 13.43 7.32 10.14
N ASP A 137 14.04 6.72 9.12
CA ASP A 137 15.37 7.12 8.65
C ASP A 137 15.34 7.86 7.31
N CYS A 138 14.31 7.62 6.48
CA CYS A 138 14.25 8.11 5.11
C CYS A 138 13.08 9.08 4.83
N ILE A 139 12.08 9.15 5.72
CA ILE A 139 10.90 10.00 5.53
C ILE A 139 10.74 10.92 6.74
N ASN A 140 10.60 12.22 6.51
CA ASN A 140 10.25 13.19 7.55
C ASN A 140 8.74 13.13 7.83
N VAL A 141 8.30 12.08 8.56
CA VAL A 141 6.90 11.77 8.81
C VAL A 141 6.12 12.96 9.38
N ASN A 142 6.74 13.74 10.27
CA ASN A 142 6.11 14.91 10.89
C ASN A 142 5.98 16.13 9.96
N ASP A 143 6.59 16.11 8.78
CA ASP A 143 6.46 17.18 7.78
C ASP A 143 5.35 16.88 6.77
N LEU A 144 4.79 15.68 6.82
CA LEU A 144 3.62 15.30 6.04
C LEU A 144 2.32 15.78 6.73
N ALA A 145 1.26 15.92 5.95
CA ALA A 145 -0.02 16.37 6.49
C ALA A 145 -0.61 15.36 7.49
N ASP A 146 -1.22 15.86 8.57
CA ASP A 146 -1.76 15.07 9.70
C ASP A 146 -2.79 14.01 9.29
N TYR A 147 -3.42 14.15 8.12
CA TYR A 147 -4.41 13.20 7.61
C TYR A 147 -3.79 11.98 6.93
N VAL A 148 -2.47 11.96 6.66
CA VAL A 148 -1.80 10.86 5.96
C VAL A 148 -1.79 9.61 6.82
N PRO A 149 -2.41 8.50 6.38
CA PRO A 149 -2.31 7.24 7.09
C PRO A 149 -1.02 6.49 6.73
N TYR A 150 -0.56 5.65 7.66
CA TYR A 150 0.64 4.84 7.50
C TYR A 150 0.31 3.34 7.60
N TRP A 151 0.88 2.56 6.71
CA TRP A 151 0.92 1.10 6.76
C TRP A 151 2.39 0.70 6.99
N CYS A 152 2.71 0.30 8.22
CA CYS A 152 4.07 0.05 8.66
C CYS A 152 4.42 -1.44 8.56
N ALA A 153 5.50 -1.77 7.88
CA ALA A 153 6.07 -3.11 7.91
C ALA A 153 7.12 -3.21 9.02
N GLN A 154 6.87 -4.13 9.95
CA GLN A 154 7.81 -4.46 11.01
C GLN A 154 7.54 -5.90 11.48
N TYR A 155 8.46 -6.81 11.21
CA TYR A 155 8.32 -8.22 11.59
C TYR A 155 8.81 -8.43 13.03
N ALA A 156 7.92 -8.13 13.98
CA ALA A 156 8.18 -8.09 15.42
C ALA A 156 6.94 -8.56 16.21
N GLU A 157 7.01 -8.57 17.53
CA GLU A 157 5.87 -8.91 18.39
C GLU A 157 4.83 -7.79 18.49
N LYS A 158 5.23 -6.55 18.22
CA LYS A 158 4.37 -5.35 18.17
C LYS A 158 4.87 -4.39 17.09
N CYS A 159 4.03 -3.47 16.68
CA CYS A 159 4.41 -2.35 15.85
C CYS A 159 4.89 -1.19 16.74
N ASP A 160 6.12 -0.73 16.50
CA ASP A 160 6.70 0.38 17.27
C ASP A 160 6.43 1.74 16.62
N PHE A 161 5.71 1.82 15.50
CA PHE A 161 5.46 3.06 14.75
C PHE A 161 4.91 4.18 15.66
N LEU A 162 3.92 3.88 16.48
CA LEU A 162 3.32 4.87 17.39
C LEU A 162 4.21 5.21 18.60
N ASP A 163 5.25 4.45 18.89
CA ASP A 163 6.26 4.83 19.88
C ASP A 163 7.15 5.98 19.34
N TYR A 164 7.34 6.06 18.01
CA TYR A 164 8.06 7.17 17.35
C TYR A 164 7.14 8.33 16.95
N TYR A 165 5.91 8.01 16.53
CA TYR A 165 4.95 8.96 15.94
C TYR A 165 3.57 8.82 16.59
N PRO A 166 3.43 9.23 17.87
CA PRO A 166 2.22 8.97 18.66
C PRO A 166 0.97 9.70 18.16
N ASP A 167 1.14 10.80 17.42
CA ASP A 167 0.04 11.63 16.90
C ASP A 167 -0.35 11.26 15.46
N ASN A 168 0.39 10.34 14.81
CA ASN A 168 0.12 9.95 13.43
C ASN A 168 -0.84 8.76 13.35
N ARG A 169 -1.50 8.61 12.21
CA ARG A 169 -2.49 7.56 11.98
C ARG A 169 -1.84 6.28 11.45
N LEU A 170 -1.66 5.28 12.32
CA LEU A 170 -1.34 3.92 11.89
C LEU A 170 -2.62 3.25 11.38
N ALA A 171 -2.69 2.91 10.10
CA ALA A 171 -3.81 2.21 9.48
C ALA A 171 -3.62 0.69 9.46
N GLY A 172 -2.39 0.24 9.31
CA GLY A 172 -2.06 -1.18 9.26
C GLY A 172 -0.64 -1.47 9.70
N TRP A 173 -0.44 -2.68 10.18
CA TRP A 173 0.85 -3.23 10.55
C TRP A 173 1.08 -4.56 9.82
N GLN A 174 2.01 -4.58 8.86
CA GLN A 174 2.47 -5.81 8.22
C GLN A 174 3.52 -6.48 9.14
N TYR A 175 3.15 -7.63 9.69
CA TYR A 175 3.96 -8.28 10.72
C TYR A 175 4.64 -9.59 10.26
N THR A 176 4.33 -10.07 9.05
CA THR A 176 4.94 -11.28 8.49
C THR A 176 4.81 -11.33 6.96
N ASP A 177 5.82 -11.89 6.31
CA ASP A 177 5.86 -12.28 4.90
C ASP A 177 5.65 -13.79 4.70
N LYS A 178 5.28 -14.52 5.75
CA LYS A 178 5.25 -16.00 5.80
C LYS A 178 3.93 -16.57 6.27
N TYR A 179 2.83 -15.84 6.06
CA TYR A 179 1.51 -16.38 6.37
C TYR A 179 1.10 -17.42 5.31
N GLU A 180 0.98 -18.67 5.74
CA GLU A 180 0.69 -19.79 4.85
C GLU A 180 -0.82 -20.03 4.71
N ILE A 181 -1.29 -20.11 3.47
CA ILE A 181 -2.61 -20.59 3.09
C ILE A 181 -2.42 -21.67 2.02
N ASP A 182 -2.67 -22.92 2.37
CA ASP A 182 -2.63 -24.10 1.48
C ASP A 182 -1.32 -24.22 0.66
N GLY A 183 -0.17 -24.00 1.32
CA GLY A 183 1.16 -24.09 0.72
C GLY A 183 1.61 -22.83 -0.05
N ASN A 184 0.78 -21.77 -0.09
CA ASN A 184 1.17 -20.48 -0.60
C ASN A 184 1.45 -19.52 0.54
N PHE A 185 2.49 -18.71 0.40
CA PHE A 185 2.86 -17.68 1.39
C PHE A 185 2.38 -16.31 0.95
N TYR A 186 1.92 -15.53 1.93
CA TYR A 186 1.40 -14.18 1.76
C TYR A 186 1.94 -13.27 2.85
N ASP A 187 2.11 -12.02 2.52
CA ASP A 187 2.33 -10.97 3.50
C ASP A 187 1.01 -10.71 4.24
N ARG A 188 1.08 -10.59 5.55
CA ARG A 188 -0.12 -10.40 6.38
C ARG A 188 0.02 -9.24 7.33
N SER A 189 -1.07 -8.49 7.40
CA SER A 189 -1.19 -7.30 8.23
C SER A 189 -2.35 -7.40 9.22
N GLU A 190 -2.19 -6.71 10.35
CA GLU A 190 -3.28 -6.29 11.20
C GLU A 190 -3.73 -4.89 10.76
N TRP A 191 -5.03 -4.73 10.52
CA TRP A 191 -5.63 -3.48 10.07
C TRP A 191 -6.52 -2.89 11.16
N TYR A 192 -6.36 -1.59 11.45
CA TYR A 192 -7.01 -0.86 12.55
C TYR A 192 -8.24 -0.07 12.13
#